data_79f9900a1573ca82f441ef0d756b0723
#
_entry.id   79f9900a1573ca82f441ef0d756b0723
#
_cell.length_a   1.000
_cell.length_b   1.000
_cell.length_c   1.000
_cell.angle_alpha   90.00
_cell.angle_beta   90.00
_cell.angle_gamma   90.00
#
_symmetry.space_group_name_H-M   'P 1'
#
loop_
_entity.id
_entity.type
_entity.pdbx_description
1 polymer ?
#
loop_
_entity_poly.entity_id
_entity_poly.type
_entity_poly.pdbx_seq_one_letter_code
_entity_poly.pdbx_strand_id
1 'polypeptide(L)'
;RLGKRLAMAPETATEPLLTPPQQRRPGYRALGLAVTAVLVLLLLLLSAAGPLRPRLFSPPQERVPLTLLAGAVEKGAVCLDGTPPGYHLKRGSGDGANNWLVHLEGGGWCSTVEECSNRRMSAFGSSNFMKPIRFAAAILDSDQLQNPDFYNWNKVYVRYCDGASFSGDAEAHAQDGTMLHFRGLRIYEAVIHELMEKGLANATQALLTGCSAGGLAAMLHCDDFSARFPQEVSVKCLIDAGFFLDVKDISGERSFWSLYDGVVHLQVSCQRQVLKF
;
A
#
# COMPACT_ATOMS: atom_id res chain seq x y z
N ARG A 1 -14.93 0.10 -88.73
CA ARG A 1 -14.10 0.48 -89.92
C ARG A 1 -12.67 0.41 -89.46
N LEU A 2 -11.94 -0.61 -89.86
CA LEU A 2 -11.00 -0.66 -90.98
C LEU A 2 -9.74 0.20 -90.71
N GLY A 3 -8.58 -0.29 -90.73
CA GLY A 3 -7.95 -1.36 -91.49
C GLY A 3 -6.44 -1.35 -91.13
N LYS A 4 -5.89 -2.48 -91.12
CA LYS A 4 -4.93 -3.06 -92.08
C LYS A 4 -3.64 -2.22 -92.19
N ARG A 5 -2.47 -2.71 -92.15
CA ARG A 5 -1.76 -3.96 -92.53
C ARG A 5 -0.26 -3.73 -92.26
N LEU A 6 0.39 -4.77 -91.96
CA LEU A 6 1.49 -5.54 -92.62
C LEU A 6 2.84 -4.81 -92.62
N ALA A 7 3.87 -5.34 -92.20
CA ALA A 7 4.63 -6.55 -92.40
C ALA A 7 6.12 -6.21 -92.51
N MET A 8 6.90 -7.07 -92.05
CA MET A 8 8.17 -7.63 -92.55
C MET A 8 9.39 -7.43 -91.63
N ALA A 9 9.86 -8.56 -91.19
CA ALA A 9 11.22 -8.81 -90.73
C ALA A 9 12.16 -8.88 -91.93
N PRO A 10 13.45 -9.16 -91.80
CA PRO A 10 14.31 -9.47 -90.61
C PRO A 10 15.66 -8.73 -90.68
N GLU A 11 16.47 -8.78 -89.66
CA GLU A 11 17.88 -9.05 -89.86
C GLU A 11 18.65 -9.27 -88.58
N THR A 12 19.45 -10.26 -88.64
CA THR A 12 20.33 -10.86 -87.62
C THR A 12 21.37 -9.86 -87.11
N ALA A 13 21.54 -9.74 -85.86
CA ALA A 13 22.76 -9.27 -85.23
C ALA A 13 23.10 -10.08 -83.96
N THR A 14 24.26 -10.62 -84.02
CA THR A 14 25.01 -11.46 -83.11
C THR A 14 25.04 -10.94 -81.68
N GLU A 15 24.72 -11.86 -80.75
CA GLU A 15 24.94 -11.70 -79.31
C GLU A 15 26.43 -11.50 -78.99
N PRO A 16 26.79 -10.57 -78.11
CA PRO A 16 28.05 -10.60 -77.40
C PRO A 16 27.88 -11.47 -76.09
N LEU A 17 28.74 -12.44 -75.97
CA LEU A 17 28.91 -13.28 -74.78
C LEU A 17 28.93 -12.46 -73.46
N LEU A 18 27.92 -12.62 -72.64
CA LEU A 18 27.91 -12.11 -71.29
C LEU A 18 28.89 -12.91 -70.41
N THR A 19 29.96 -12.26 -70.02
CA THR A 19 30.84 -12.79 -68.95
C THR A 19 30.08 -12.82 -67.62
N PRO A 20 30.16 -13.90 -66.85
CA PRO A 20 29.47 -14.02 -65.59
C PRO A 20 30.04 -12.97 -64.57
N PRO A 21 29.18 -12.38 -63.69
CA PRO A 21 29.63 -11.40 -62.71
C PRO A 21 30.61 -12.08 -61.75
N GLN A 22 31.78 -11.49 -61.63
CA GLN A 22 32.79 -11.86 -60.62
C GLN A 22 32.19 -11.65 -59.21
N GLN A 23 31.83 -12.73 -58.53
CA GLN A 23 31.49 -12.72 -57.12
C GLN A 23 32.70 -12.29 -56.30
N ARG A 24 32.71 -11.01 -55.88
CA ARG A 24 33.68 -10.51 -54.88
C ARG A 24 33.37 -11.22 -53.56
N ARG A 25 34.18 -12.19 -53.16
CA ARG A 25 34.15 -12.75 -51.81
C ARG A 25 34.45 -11.63 -50.84
N PRO A 26 33.58 -11.40 -49.83
CA PRO A 26 33.88 -10.40 -48.77
C PRO A 26 35.17 -10.84 -48.10
N GLY A 27 36.18 -9.94 -48.11
CA GLY A 27 37.47 -10.24 -47.51
C GLY A 27 37.33 -10.49 -46.01
N TYR A 28 38.04 -11.47 -45.49
CA TYR A 28 38.08 -11.85 -44.06
C TYR A 28 38.29 -10.66 -43.10
N ARG A 29 38.87 -9.54 -43.59
CA ARG A 29 39.02 -8.29 -42.88
C ARG A 29 37.70 -7.61 -42.59
N ALA A 30 36.71 -7.64 -43.45
CA ALA A 30 35.38 -7.06 -43.22
C ALA A 30 34.57 -7.90 -42.23
N LEU A 31 34.71 -9.22 -42.27
CA LEU A 31 34.06 -10.13 -41.31
C LEU A 31 34.67 -9.97 -39.91
N GLY A 32 35.99 -9.81 -39.79
CA GLY A 32 36.64 -9.56 -38.50
C GLY A 32 36.23 -8.26 -37.85
N LEU A 33 36.08 -7.17 -38.63
CA LEU A 33 35.62 -5.87 -38.15
C LEU A 33 34.16 -5.92 -37.69
N ALA A 34 33.30 -6.67 -38.38
CA ALA A 34 31.90 -6.82 -37.98
C ALA A 34 31.78 -7.62 -36.69
N VAL A 35 32.54 -8.69 -36.51
CA VAL A 35 32.53 -9.50 -35.27
C VAL A 35 33.08 -8.71 -34.08
N THR A 36 34.16 -7.95 -34.26
CA THR A 36 34.67 -7.09 -33.19
C THR A 36 33.70 -5.96 -32.84
N ALA A 37 33.01 -5.36 -33.75
CA ALA A 37 32.00 -4.32 -33.51
C ALA A 37 30.82 -4.90 -32.70
N VAL A 38 30.35 -6.11 -33.06
CA VAL A 38 29.27 -6.80 -32.31
C VAL A 38 29.71 -7.17 -30.90
N LEU A 39 30.95 -7.65 -30.70
CA LEU A 39 31.48 -7.98 -29.39
C LEU A 39 31.64 -6.74 -28.50
N VAL A 40 32.12 -5.64 -29.05
CA VAL A 40 32.23 -4.36 -28.33
C VAL A 40 30.85 -3.81 -27.98
N LEU A 41 29.87 -3.91 -28.87
CA LEU A 41 28.49 -3.50 -28.60
C LEU A 41 27.85 -4.37 -27.51
N LEU A 42 28.07 -5.68 -27.53
CA LEU A 42 27.64 -6.60 -26.47
C LEU A 42 28.30 -6.30 -25.11
N LEU A 43 29.60 -6.01 -25.09
CA LEU A 43 30.30 -5.60 -23.88
C LEU A 43 29.81 -4.24 -23.36
N LEU A 44 29.49 -3.30 -24.22
CA LEU A 44 28.92 -2.00 -23.84
C LEU A 44 27.48 -2.18 -23.32
N LEU A 45 26.68 -3.05 -23.91
CA LEU A 45 25.35 -3.38 -23.42
C LEU A 45 25.38 -4.13 -22.08
N LEU A 46 26.36 -5.00 -21.87
CA LEU A 46 26.60 -5.70 -20.61
C LEU A 46 27.15 -4.77 -19.51
N SER A 47 27.92 -3.75 -19.87
CA SER A 47 28.41 -2.74 -18.93
C SER A 47 27.39 -1.65 -18.61
N ALA A 48 26.47 -1.33 -19.56
CA ALA A 48 25.34 -0.44 -19.35
C ALA A 48 24.19 -1.11 -18.58
N ALA A 49 24.04 -2.43 -18.68
CA ALA A 49 23.30 -3.24 -17.74
C ALA A 49 24.11 -3.29 -16.46
N GLY A 50 23.90 -2.32 -15.55
CA GLY A 50 24.47 -2.37 -14.20
C GLY A 50 24.30 -3.78 -13.62
N PRO A 51 25.09 -4.21 -12.62
CA PRO A 51 25.11 -5.58 -12.17
C PRO A 51 23.67 -6.08 -12.02
N LEU A 52 23.25 -7.02 -12.88
CA LEU A 52 22.03 -7.81 -12.70
C LEU A 52 22.22 -8.50 -11.34
N ARG A 53 21.91 -7.78 -10.27
CA ARG A 53 21.80 -8.41 -8.96
C ARG A 53 20.67 -9.43 -9.12
N PRO A 54 20.97 -10.71 -8.95
CA PRO A 54 19.95 -11.72 -9.02
C PRO A 54 18.91 -11.37 -7.94
N ARG A 55 17.69 -11.00 -8.36
CA ARG A 55 16.51 -10.86 -7.49
C ARG A 55 16.14 -12.18 -6.77
N LEU A 56 17.06 -13.15 -6.80
CA LEU A 56 16.76 -14.56 -6.53
C LEU A 56 16.73 -14.95 -5.07
N PHE A 57 17.12 -14.10 -4.12
CA PHE A 57 17.04 -14.43 -2.69
C PHE A 57 16.92 -13.16 -1.84
N SER A 58 15.76 -12.49 -1.87
CA SER A 58 15.38 -11.78 -0.65
C SER A 58 15.11 -12.88 0.40
N PRO A 59 15.75 -12.82 1.58
CA PRO A 59 15.45 -13.80 2.62
C PRO A 59 13.95 -13.77 2.90
N PRO A 60 13.33 -14.92 3.20
CA PRO A 60 11.90 -14.95 3.50
C PRO A 60 11.62 -13.94 4.61
N GLN A 61 10.81 -12.92 4.31
CA GLN A 61 10.50 -11.89 5.28
C GLN A 61 9.76 -12.54 6.46
N GLU A 62 10.32 -12.38 7.63
CA GLU A 62 9.78 -12.89 8.89
C GLU A 62 8.36 -12.36 9.14
N ARG A 63 7.49 -13.21 9.64
CA ARG A 63 6.16 -12.78 10.06
C ARG A 63 6.27 -12.06 11.41
N VAL A 64 5.71 -10.86 11.47
CA VAL A 64 5.60 -10.08 12.70
C VAL A 64 4.41 -10.61 13.50
N PRO A 65 4.61 -11.06 14.75
CA PRO A 65 3.53 -11.59 15.57
C PRO A 65 2.51 -10.50 15.92
N LEU A 66 1.28 -10.92 16.22
CA LEU A 66 0.24 -10.06 16.79
C LEU A 66 0.50 -9.87 18.28
N THR A 67 0.48 -8.62 18.74
CA THR A 67 0.43 -8.25 20.16
C THR A 67 -0.98 -7.80 20.49
N LEU A 68 -1.64 -8.49 21.42
CA LEU A 68 -2.97 -8.12 21.92
C LEU A 68 -2.84 -7.18 23.11
N LEU A 69 -3.69 -6.15 23.16
CA LEU A 69 -3.79 -5.21 24.28
C LEU A 69 -4.78 -5.75 25.33
N ALA A 70 -4.42 -6.83 25.99
CA ALA A 70 -5.32 -7.46 26.96
C ALA A 70 -5.72 -6.52 28.11
N GLY A 71 -4.82 -5.68 28.60
CA GLY A 71 -5.10 -4.66 29.63
C GLY A 71 -6.01 -3.52 29.20
N ALA A 72 -6.31 -3.39 27.90
CA ALA A 72 -7.22 -2.36 27.39
C ALA A 72 -8.71 -2.76 27.52
N VAL A 73 -8.99 -4.06 27.67
CA VAL A 73 -10.37 -4.58 27.78
C VAL A 73 -11.10 -3.98 28.99
N GLU A 74 -10.43 -3.86 30.13
CA GLU A 74 -10.98 -3.27 31.35
C GLU A 74 -11.37 -1.78 31.17
N LYS A 75 -10.71 -1.10 30.23
CA LYS A 75 -11.00 0.28 29.83
C LYS A 75 -12.07 0.35 28.73
N GLY A 76 -12.61 -0.79 28.31
CA GLY A 76 -13.60 -0.92 27.25
C GLY A 76 -13.02 -0.67 25.83
N ALA A 77 -11.70 -0.75 25.67
CA ALA A 77 -11.06 -0.72 24.35
C ALA A 77 -11.07 -2.14 23.76
N VAL A 78 -12.10 -2.45 23.01
CA VAL A 78 -12.37 -3.79 22.47
C VAL A 78 -12.80 -3.72 21.01
N CYS A 79 -12.59 -4.81 20.27
CA CYS A 79 -13.11 -5.01 18.91
C CYS A 79 -14.66 -5.11 18.92
N LEU A 80 -15.29 -5.15 17.74
CA LEU A 80 -16.75 -5.22 17.60
C LEU A 80 -17.39 -6.36 18.41
N ASP A 81 -16.70 -7.50 18.55
CA ASP A 81 -17.16 -8.69 19.28
C ASP A 81 -16.74 -8.72 20.76
N GLY A 82 -16.09 -7.68 21.27
CA GLY A 82 -15.59 -7.61 22.64
C GLY A 82 -14.19 -8.20 22.85
N THR A 83 -13.54 -8.74 21.82
CA THR A 83 -12.16 -9.24 21.94
C THR A 83 -11.15 -8.10 22.08
N PRO A 84 -9.96 -8.33 22.72
CA PRO A 84 -8.93 -7.31 22.85
C PRO A 84 -8.41 -6.87 21.46
N PRO A 85 -8.17 -5.57 21.21
CA PRO A 85 -7.55 -5.12 19.99
C PRO A 85 -6.08 -5.50 19.95
N GLY A 86 -5.44 -5.33 18.78
CA GLY A 86 -4.05 -5.71 18.62
C GLY A 86 -3.29 -4.90 17.58
N TYR A 87 -1.98 -5.07 17.59
CA TYR A 87 -1.07 -4.48 16.63
C TYR A 87 0.12 -5.40 16.36
N HIS A 88 0.88 -5.10 15.33
CA HIS A 88 2.16 -5.74 15.01
C HIS A 88 3.26 -4.70 15.16
N LEU A 89 4.35 -5.03 15.86
CA LEU A 89 5.49 -4.14 16.05
C LEU A 89 6.77 -4.83 15.56
N LYS A 90 7.46 -4.16 14.63
CA LYS A 90 8.83 -4.48 14.24
C LYS A 90 9.75 -3.37 14.71
N ARG A 91 10.75 -3.71 15.53
CA ARG A 91 11.71 -2.74 16.04
C ARG A 91 12.62 -2.21 14.94
N GLY A 92 12.95 -0.94 15.05
CA GLY A 92 13.92 -0.27 14.19
C GLY A 92 15.36 -0.62 14.54
N SER A 93 16.29 -0.22 13.70
CA SER A 93 17.72 -0.47 13.87
C SER A 93 18.58 0.70 13.36
N GLY A 94 19.84 0.73 13.78
CA GLY A 94 20.79 1.77 13.37
C GLY A 94 20.28 3.17 13.71
N ASP A 95 20.41 4.08 12.76
CA ASP A 95 19.94 5.46 12.84
C ASP A 95 18.40 5.60 12.86
N GLY A 96 17.69 4.58 12.43
CA GLY A 96 16.23 4.49 12.51
C GLY A 96 15.67 4.01 13.86
N ALA A 97 16.52 3.60 14.82
CA ALA A 97 16.09 2.99 16.08
C ALA A 97 15.20 3.89 16.96
N ASN A 98 15.33 5.21 16.83
CA ASN A 98 14.49 6.20 17.53
C ASN A 98 13.41 6.85 16.64
N ASN A 99 13.24 6.35 15.42
CA ASN A 99 12.19 6.84 14.51
C ASN A 99 11.03 5.85 14.50
N TRP A 100 9.81 6.37 14.46
CA TRP A 100 8.60 5.55 14.57
C TRP A 100 7.63 5.83 13.42
N LEU A 101 7.10 4.76 12.85
CA LEU A 101 6.02 4.76 11.89
C LEU A 101 4.85 3.96 12.47
N VAL A 102 3.74 4.63 12.72
CA VAL A 102 2.49 4.03 13.21
C VAL A 102 1.49 4.03 12.06
N HIS A 103 1.18 2.85 11.55
CA HIS A 103 0.25 2.68 10.42
C HIS A 103 -1.09 2.12 10.91
N LEU A 104 -2.15 2.85 10.64
CA LEU A 104 -3.53 2.45 10.92
C LEU A 104 -4.08 1.64 9.75
N GLU A 105 -4.53 0.41 10.02
CA GLU A 105 -5.08 -0.49 9.02
C GLU A 105 -6.37 0.08 8.44
N GLY A 106 -6.56 -0.04 7.12
CA GLY A 106 -7.82 0.26 6.44
C GLY A 106 -8.73 -0.96 6.36
N GLY A 107 -9.88 -0.81 5.71
CA GLY A 107 -10.81 -1.93 5.53
C GLY A 107 -12.28 -1.52 5.44
N GLY A 108 -12.56 -0.30 4.96
CA GLY A 108 -13.93 0.23 4.83
C GLY A 108 -14.62 0.44 6.18
N TRP A 109 -15.94 0.52 6.19
CA TRP A 109 -16.76 0.83 7.36
C TRP A 109 -17.95 -0.11 7.42
N CYS A 110 -18.72 -0.04 8.50
CA CYS A 110 -20.06 -0.58 8.57
C CYS A 110 -21.01 0.49 9.12
N SER A 111 -22.13 0.73 8.40
CA SER A 111 -23.08 1.82 8.64
C SER A 111 -24.40 1.36 9.24
N THR A 112 -24.61 0.06 9.32
CA THR A 112 -25.80 -0.56 9.93
C THR A 112 -25.42 -1.62 10.95
N VAL A 113 -26.33 -1.90 11.89
CA VAL A 113 -26.13 -2.97 12.90
C VAL A 113 -25.89 -4.32 12.23
N GLU A 114 -26.59 -4.61 11.13
CA GLU A 114 -26.45 -5.87 10.39
C GLU A 114 -25.05 -5.99 9.76
N GLU A 115 -24.58 -4.96 9.06
CA GLU A 115 -23.23 -4.93 8.46
C GLU A 115 -22.15 -5.10 9.53
N CYS A 116 -22.26 -4.40 10.67
CA CYS A 116 -21.30 -4.50 11.76
C CYS A 116 -21.37 -5.87 12.45
N SER A 117 -22.56 -6.45 12.58
CA SER A 117 -22.71 -7.82 13.06
C SER A 117 -22.04 -8.85 12.16
N ASN A 118 -22.13 -8.69 10.82
CA ASN A 118 -21.44 -9.54 9.88
C ASN A 118 -19.90 -9.30 9.93
N ARG A 119 -19.48 -8.05 10.09
CA ARG A 119 -18.08 -7.66 10.20
C ARG A 119 -17.38 -8.28 11.42
N ARG A 120 -18.05 -8.44 12.57
CA ARG A 120 -17.50 -9.09 13.76
C ARG A 120 -17.01 -10.53 13.52
N MET A 121 -17.47 -11.18 12.46
CA MET A 121 -17.07 -12.54 12.07
C MET A 121 -15.81 -12.57 11.18
N SER A 122 -15.04 -11.51 11.17
CA SER A 122 -13.82 -11.36 10.38
C SER A 122 -12.71 -10.67 11.18
N ALA A 123 -11.49 -10.62 10.65
CA ALA A 123 -10.37 -9.88 11.25
C ALA A 123 -10.63 -8.35 11.35
N PHE A 124 -11.64 -7.84 10.64
CA PHE A 124 -12.07 -6.44 10.72
C PHE A 124 -13.09 -6.16 11.84
N GLY A 125 -13.39 -7.15 12.68
CA GLY A 125 -14.29 -7.00 13.80
C GLY A 125 -13.94 -7.86 15.02
N SER A 126 -12.94 -8.76 14.89
CA SER A 126 -12.50 -9.65 15.96
C SER A 126 -11.03 -9.99 15.87
N SER A 127 -10.30 -9.91 16.97
CA SER A 127 -8.90 -10.34 17.01
C SER A 127 -8.71 -11.85 16.93
N ASN A 128 -9.75 -12.65 17.13
CA ASN A 128 -9.70 -14.11 16.97
C ASN A 128 -9.34 -14.53 15.54
N PHE A 129 -9.59 -13.69 14.55
CA PHE A 129 -9.28 -13.93 13.14
C PHE A 129 -7.99 -13.27 12.69
N MET A 130 -7.32 -12.47 13.53
CA MET A 130 -6.08 -11.80 13.19
C MET A 130 -4.90 -12.77 13.23
N LYS A 131 -4.06 -12.74 12.21
CA LYS A 131 -2.90 -13.63 12.04
C LYS A 131 -1.62 -12.81 11.96
N PRO A 132 -0.44 -13.42 12.29
CA PRO A 132 0.84 -12.79 12.03
C PRO A 132 0.99 -12.35 10.58
N ILE A 133 1.47 -11.14 10.33
CA ILE A 133 1.62 -10.52 9.00
C ILE A 133 3.09 -10.34 8.62
N ARG A 134 3.35 -10.08 7.34
CA ARG A 134 4.68 -9.67 6.85
C ARG A 134 4.66 -8.18 6.56
N PHE A 135 5.71 -7.48 6.96
CA PHE A 135 5.96 -6.10 6.54
C PHE A 135 6.75 -6.12 5.23
N ALA A 136 6.04 -6.41 4.14
CA ALA A 136 6.60 -6.75 2.84
C ALA A 136 6.06 -5.86 1.71
N ALA A 137 5.47 -4.72 2.04
CA ALA A 137 4.89 -3.84 1.03
C ALA A 137 4.95 -2.38 1.44
N ALA A 138 5.18 -1.52 0.43
CA ALA A 138 5.14 -0.06 0.54
C ALA A 138 5.95 0.46 1.74
N ILE A 139 5.40 1.41 2.48
CA ILE A 139 6.04 2.12 3.60
C ILE A 139 6.43 1.20 4.79
N LEU A 140 5.86 0.00 4.86
CA LEU A 140 6.16 -0.98 5.90
C LEU A 140 7.28 -1.95 5.52
N ASP A 141 7.73 -1.95 4.27
CA ASP A 141 8.79 -2.85 3.83
C ASP A 141 10.09 -2.62 4.64
N SER A 142 10.81 -3.70 4.90
CA SER A 142 12.10 -3.66 5.59
C SER A 142 13.29 -3.79 4.62
N ASP A 143 13.01 -3.93 3.33
CA ASP A 143 14.04 -3.88 2.30
C ASP A 143 14.33 -2.43 1.95
N GLN A 144 15.57 -2.00 2.15
CA GLN A 144 16.03 -0.64 1.85
C GLN A 144 15.84 -0.25 0.37
N LEU A 145 15.88 -1.22 -0.54
CA LEU A 145 15.68 -0.94 -1.97
C LEU A 145 14.21 -0.65 -2.30
N GLN A 146 13.28 -1.18 -1.50
CA GLN A 146 11.84 -0.98 -1.68
C GLN A 146 11.32 0.21 -0.86
N ASN A 147 11.95 0.46 0.29
CA ASN A 147 11.54 1.48 1.24
C ASN A 147 12.78 2.21 1.79
N PRO A 148 13.43 3.07 1.00
CA PRO A 148 14.70 3.70 1.38
C PRO A 148 14.58 4.61 2.60
N ASP A 149 13.42 5.21 2.85
CA ASP A 149 13.23 6.23 3.90
C ASP A 149 12.86 5.62 5.26
N PHE A 150 12.11 4.50 5.28
CA PHE A 150 11.54 3.95 6.53
C PHE A 150 11.93 2.49 6.80
N TYR A 151 12.82 1.88 6.00
CA TYR A 151 13.16 0.45 6.11
C TYR A 151 13.63 0.04 7.51
N ASN A 152 14.33 0.91 8.22
CA ASN A 152 14.98 0.67 9.52
C ASN A 152 14.29 1.34 10.71
N TRP A 153 13.10 1.95 10.50
CA TRP A 153 12.31 2.56 11.57
C TRP A 153 11.61 1.50 12.45
N ASN A 154 11.22 1.88 13.68
CA ASN A 154 10.22 1.14 14.42
C ASN A 154 8.90 1.23 13.63
N LYS A 155 8.36 0.10 13.21
CA LYS A 155 7.14 0.05 12.40
C LYS A 155 6.04 -0.66 13.18
N VAL A 156 4.91 0.03 13.33
CA VAL A 156 3.70 -0.49 13.96
C VAL A 156 2.59 -0.58 12.93
N TYR A 157 1.92 -1.71 12.88
CA TYR A 157 0.69 -1.89 12.10
C TYR A 157 -0.45 -2.15 13.07
N VAL A 158 -1.30 -1.13 13.27
CA VAL A 158 -2.45 -1.21 14.19
C VAL A 158 -3.61 -1.87 13.47
N ARG A 159 -4.12 -2.97 14.05
CA ARG A 159 -5.22 -3.72 13.47
C ARG A 159 -6.55 -2.98 13.64
N TYR A 160 -7.36 -3.01 12.59
CA TYR A 160 -8.62 -2.29 12.48
C TYR A 160 -9.81 -3.22 12.75
N CYS A 161 -10.52 -3.02 13.86
CA CYS A 161 -11.61 -3.92 14.25
C CYS A 161 -12.85 -3.22 14.87
N ASP A 162 -13.00 -1.90 14.61
CA ASP A 162 -14.11 -1.10 15.12
C ASP A 162 -15.16 -0.73 14.07
N GLY A 163 -14.76 -0.63 12.79
CA GLY A 163 -15.68 -0.32 11.68
C GLY A 163 -16.00 1.16 11.47
N ALA A 164 -15.31 2.10 12.17
CA ALA A 164 -15.49 3.55 12.05
C ALA A 164 -14.18 4.34 12.06
N SER A 165 -13.09 3.84 11.39
CA SER A 165 -11.81 4.54 11.31
C SER A 165 -11.26 4.96 12.68
N PHE A 166 -11.33 4.08 13.67
CA PHE A 166 -10.86 4.33 15.04
C PHE A 166 -11.54 5.53 15.74
N SER A 167 -12.75 5.91 15.35
CA SER A 167 -13.43 7.10 15.88
C SER A 167 -14.66 6.82 16.74
N GLY A 168 -15.25 5.62 16.66
CA GLY A 168 -16.47 5.28 17.38
C GLY A 168 -16.29 5.14 18.89
N ASP A 169 -17.34 5.51 19.67
CA ASP A 169 -17.44 5.24 21.11
C ASP A 169 -18.90 5.03 21.51
N ALA A 170 -19.51 3.95 21.02
CA ALA A 170 -20.90 3.58 21.27
C ALA A 170 -21.07 2.06 21.42
N GLU A 171 -22.30 1.61 21.64
CA GLU A 171 -22.69 0.20 21.68
C GLU A 171 -24.04 0.01 21.02
N ALA A 172 -24.29 -1.17 20.47
CA ALA A 172 -25.59 -1.60 19.98
C ALA A 172 -25.79 -3.10 20.18
N HIS A 173 -27.02 -3.57 20.03
CA HIS A 173 -27.34 -5.00 20.03
C HIS A 173 -27.63 -5.46 18.60
N ALA A 174 -27.00 -6.53 18.18
CA ALA A 174 -27.35 -7.25 16.98
C ALA A 174 -28.75 -7.92 17.12
N GLN A 175 -29.33 -8.35 16.00
CA GLN A 175 -30.63 -9.01 16.02
C GLN A 175 -30.67 -10.30 16.86
N ASP A 176 -29.52 -10.98 16.99
CA ASP A 176 -29.34 -12.18 17.80
C ASP A 176 -29.11 -11.88 19.30
N GLY A 177 -29.23 -10.61 19.71
CA GLY A 177 -29.01 -10.14 21.07
C GLY A 177 -27.54 -9.94 21.43
N THR A 178 -26.59 -10.24 20.53
CA THR A 178 -25.15 -10.04 20.79
C THR A 178 -24.83 -8.54 20.87
N MET A 179 -24.04 -8.17 21.89
CA MET A 179 -23.52 -6.80 22.01
C MET A 179 -22.47 -6.53 20.94
N LEU A 180 -22.60 -5.38 20.27
CA LEU A 180 -21.62 -4.82 19.37
C LEU A 180 -20.93 -3.62 20.03
N HIS A 181 -19.60 -3.62 20.00
CA HIS A 181 -18.78 -2.60 20.65
C HIS A 181 -18.14 -1.70 19.60
N PHE A 182 -18.62 -0.47 19.48
CA PHE A 182 -18.03 0.56 18.61
C PHE A 182 -17.01 1.36 19.40
N ARG A 183 -15.80 0.83 19.61
CA ARG A 183 -14.80 1.36 20.55
C ARG A 183 -13.52 1.84 19.86
N GLY A 184 -13.62 2.26 18.61
CA GLY A 184 -12.46 2.67 17.80
C GLY A 184 -11.62 3.77 18.45
N LEU A 185 -12.25 4.79 19.05
CA LEU A 185 -11.53 5.85 19.76
C LEU A 185 -10.73 5.30 20.95
N ARG A 186 -11.34 4.43 21.75
CA ARG A 186 -10.65 3.82 22.89
C ARG A 186 -9.53 2.88 22.45
N ILE A 187 -9.69 2.18 21.33
CA ILE A 187 -8.64 1.34 20.73
C ILE A 187 -7.45 2.20 20.34
N TYR A 188 -7.68 3.31 19.62
CA TYR A 188 -6.63 4.25 19.24
C TYR A 188 -5.88 4.77 20.47
N GLU A 189 -6.61 5.30 21.45
CA GLU A 189 -6.04 5.83 22.70
C GLU A 189 -5.19 4.77 23.44
N ALA A 190 -5.71 3.54 23.57
CA ALA A 190 -5.02 2.46 24.26
C ALA A 190 -3.74 2.02 23.54
N VAL A 191 -3.80 1.89 22.20
CA VAL A 191 -2.63 1.54 21.39
C VAL A 191 -1.55 2.61 21.50
N ILE A 192 -1.90 3.89 21.31
CA ILE A 192 -0.91 4.96 21.39
C ILE A 192 -0.31 5.05 22.79
N HIS A 193 -1.12 4.91 23.83
CA HIS A 193 -0.62 4.87 25.21
C HIS A 193 0.41 3.77 25.43
N GLU A 194 0.12 2.53 25.03
CA GLU A 194 1.06 1.41 25.14
C GLU A 194 2.32 1.63 24.30
N LEU A 195 2.20 2.20 23.10
CA LEU A 195 3.36 2.51 22.26
C LEU A 195 4.25 3.58 22.88
N MET A 196 3.68 4.59 23.56
CA MET A 196 4.45 5.60 24.30
C MET A 196 5.30 4.94 25.39
N GLU A 197 4.75 3.99 26.15
CA GLU A 197 5.48 3.22 27.17
C GLU A 197 6.55 2.32 26.55
N LYS A 198 6.33 1.81 25.32
CA LYS A 198 7.27 0.98 24.58
C LYS A 198 8.38 1.78 23.86
N GLY A 199 8.43 3.09 24.06
CA GLY A 199 9.51 3.95 23.60
C GLY A 199 9.13 4.94 22.49
N LEU A 200 7.88 4.98 22.05
CA LEU A 200 7.40 6.03 21.13
C LEU A 200 7.55 7.42 21.73
N ALA A 201 7.42 7.55 23.06
CA ALA A 201 7.65 8.82 23.78
C ALA A 201 9.08 9.39 23.60
N ASN A 202 10.05 8.55 23.27
CA ASN A 202 11.44 8.95 23.03
C ASN A 202 11.77 9.08 21.53
N ALA A 203 10.77 9.18 20.69
CA ALA A 203 10.96 9.31 19.25
C ALA A 203 11.67 10.62 18.90
N THR A 204 12.59 10.58 17.95
CA THR A 204 13.13 11.78 17.30
C THR A 204 12.28 12.20 16.11
N GLN A 205 11.70 11.23 15.43
CA GLN A 205 10.71 11.41 14.36
C GLN A 205 9.56 10.43 14.55
N ALA A 206 8.33 10.91 14.39
CA ALA A 206 7.14 10.09 14.45
C ALA A 206 6.24 10.36 13.22
N LEU A 207 5.84 9.29 12.54
CA LEU A 207 4.94 9.34 11.40
C LEU A 207 3.67 8.55 11.71
N LEU A 208 2.53 9.23 11.74
CA LEU A 208 1.23 8.59 11.73
C LEU A 208 0.76 8.42 10.29
N THR A 209 0.37 7.24 9.90
CA THR A 209 -0.08 6.95 8.53
C THR A 209 -1.19 5.93 8.52
N GLY A 210 -1.84 5.77 7.38
CA GLY A 210 -2.85 4.75 7.15
C GLY A 210 -3.33 4.80 5.71
N CYS A 211 -3.93 3.72 5.25
CA CYS A 211 -4.47 3.64 3.89
C CYS A 211 -5.99 3.45 3.92
N SER A 212 -6.73 4.09 2.99
CA SER A 212 -8.18 4.00 2.88
C SER A 212 -8.88 4.46 4.18
N ALA A 213 -9.71 3.63 4.81
CA ALA A 213 -10.31 3.93 6.12
C ALA A 213 -9.26 4.22 7.20
N GLY A 214 -8.08 3.59 7.12
CA GLY A 214 -6.92 3.89 7.97
C GLY A 214 -6.29 5.24 7.65
N GLY A 215 -6.31 5.68 6.39
CA GLY A 215 -5.91 7.02 5.96
C GLY A 215 -6.84 8.10 6.51
N LEU A 216 -8.16 7.86 6.48
CA LEU A 216 -9.13 8.72 7.16
C LEU A 216 -8.86 8.77 8.67
N ALA A 217 -8.57 7.62 9.30
CA ALA A 217 -8.21 7.57 10.71
C ALA A 217 -6.95 8.40 11.02
N ALA A 218 -5.89 8.28 10.20
CA ALA A 218 -4.68 9.08 10.35
C ALA A 218 -4.96 10.58 10.22
N MET A 219 -5.88 10.99 9.34
CA MET A 219 -6.31 12.39 9.22
C MET A 219 -7.06 12.86 10.46
N LEU A 220 -8.00 12.06 10.99
CA LEU A 220 -8.82 12.40 12.14
C LEU A 220 -8.00 12.53 13.44
N HIS A 221 -6.94 11.73 13.57
CA HIS A 221 -6.13 11.64 14.78
C HIS A 221 -4.80 12.38 14.71
N CYS A 222 -4.49 13.07 13.59
CA CYS A 222 -3.20 13.71 13.37
C CYS A 222 -2.85 14.74 14.45
N ASP A 223 -3.78 15.61 14.78
CA ASP A 223 -3.56 16.69 15.76
C ASP A 223 -3.38 16.12 17.17
N ASP A 224 -4.22 15.14 17.57
CA ASP A 224 -4.08 14.46 18.85
C ASP A 224 -2.74 13.71 18.93
N PHE A 225 -2.37 12.99 17.88
CA PHE A 225 -1.09 12.29 17.81
C PHE A 225 0.08 13.27 17.97
N SER A 226 0.06 14.38 17.23
CA SER A 226 1.10 15.40 17.30
C SER A 226 1.20 16.06 18.68
N ALA A 227 0.07 16.32 19.33
CA ALA A 227 0.02 16.94 20.65
C ALA A 227 0.61 16.08 21.78
N ARG A 228 0.88 14.80 21.52
CA ARG A 228 1.48 13.88 22.50
C ARG A 228 2.99 13.97 22.59
N PHE A 229 3.62 14.75 21.70
CA PHE A 229 5.07 14.89 21.62
C PHE A 229 5.52 16.31 21.97
N PRO A 230 6.72 16.46 22.55
CA PRO A 230 7.34 17.78 22.70
C PRO A 230 7.66 18.38 21.31
N GLN A 231 7.82 19.71 21.26
CA GLN A 231 8.01 20.46 20.01
C GLN A 231 9.26 20.08 19.22
N GLU A 232 10.25 19.50 19.88
CA GLU A 232 11.52 19.07 19.28
C GLU A 232 11.36 17.81 18.42
N VAL A 233 10.30 17.04 18.64
CA VAL A 233 10.02 15.83 17.86
C VAL A 233 9.38 16.18 16.52
N SER A 234 9.96 15.71 15.44
CA SER A 234 9.37 15.89 14.11
C SER A 234 8.20 14.92 13.92
N VAL A 235 6.97 15.42 14.10
CA VAL A 235 5.76 14.64 13.87
C VAL A 235 5.14 14.99 12.52
N LYS A 236 4.78 14.00 11.74
CA LYS A 236 4.09 14.13 10.45
C LYS A 236 2.94 13.13 10.34
N CYS A 237 1.98 13.46 9.47
CA CYS A 237 0.91 12.54 9.10
C CYS A 237 0.93 12.33 7.59
N LEU A 238 0.77 11.09 7.17
CA LEU A 238 0.67 10.70 5.75
C LEU A 238 -0.65 9.97 5.54
N ILE A 239 -1.54 10.61 4.82
CA ILE A 239 -2.87 10.10 4.53
C ILE A 239 -2.84 9.45 3.14
N ASP A 240 -2.76 8.11 3.10
CA ASP A 240 -2.79 7.38 1.84
C ASP A 240 -4.23 6.98 1.49
N ALA A 241 -4.71 7.44 0.32
CA ALA A 241 -6.07 7.18 -0.18
C ALA A 241 -7.19 7.39 0.88
N GLY A 242 -6.99 8.34 1.81
CA GLY A 242 -7.88 8.58 2.96
C GLY A 242 -8.82 9.78 2.79
N PHE A 243 -8.81 10.44 1.63
CA PHE A 243 -9.68 11.57 1.33
C PHE A 243 -10.88 11.10 0.49
N PHE A 244 -12.07 11.18 1.06
CA PHE A 244 -13.32 10.71 0.45
C PHE A 244 -14.24 11.89 0.18
N LEU A 245 -14.42 12.21 -1.11
CA LEU A 245 -15.23 13.32 -1.54
C LEU A 245 -16.72 13.02 -1.42
N ASP A 246 -17.46 13.94 -0.80
CA ASP A 246 -18.90 13.94 -0.81
C ASP A 246 -19.43 14.57 -2.11
N VAL A 247 -19.45 13.79 -3.17
CA VAL A 247 -19.94 14.18 -4.50
C VAL A 247 -21.02 13.19 -4.95
N LYS A 248 -21.84 13.62 -5.90
CA LYS A 248 -22.79 12.72 -6.57
C LYS A 248 -22.03 11.73 -7.45
N ASP A 249 -22.39 10.47 -7.33
CA ASP A 249 -21.92 9.40 -8.20
C ASP A 249 -22.61 9.43 -9.58
N ILE A 250 -22.33 8.46 -10.45
CA ILE A 250 -22.90 8.35 -11.80
C ILE A 250 -24.41 8.10 -11.78
N SER A 251 -24.99 7.63 -10.68
CA SER A 251 -26.44 7.46 -10.49
C SER A 251 -27.11 8.74 -9.98
N GLY A 252 -26.33 9.76 -9.63
CA GLY A 252 -26.81 11.01 -9.05
C GLY A 252 -26.98 10.97 -7.53
N GLU A 253 -26.61 9.87 -6.88
CA GLU A 253 -26.68 9.67 -5.44
C GLU A 253 -25.41 10.15 -4.73
N ARG A 254 -25.51 10.50 -3.44
CA ARG A 254 -24.40 10.88 -2.57
C ARG A 254 -24.00 9.68 -1.71
N SER A 255 -23.43 8.67 -2.31
CA SER A 255 -23.16 7.37 -1.69
C SER A 255 -22.22 7.46 -0.48
N PHE A 256 -21.16 8.28 -0.54
CA PHE A 256 -20.28 8.50 0.62
C PHE A 256 -20.98 9.24 1.76
N TRP A 257 -21.79 10.24 1.45
CA TRP A 257 -22.57 10.94 2.47
C TRP A 257 -23.48 9.97 3.21
N SER A 258 -24.26 9.16 2.49
CA SER A 258 -25.16 8.18 3.09
C SER A 258 -24.43 7.16 3.96
N LEU A 259 -23.26 6.69 3.50
CA LEU A 259 -22.41 5.77 4.25
C LEU A 259 -21.94 6.41 5.57
N TYR A 260 -21.35 7.61 5.51
CA TYR A 260 -20.82 8.27 6.70
C TYR A 260 -21.90 8.75 7.65
N ASP A 261 -23.04 9.18 7.15
CA ASP A 261 -24.21 9.51 7.97
C ASP A 261 -24.60 8.29 8.83
N GLY A 262 -24.71 7.10 8.21
CA GLY A 262 -24.98 5.85 8.92
C GLY A 262 -23.90 5.49 9.95
N VAL A 263 -22.60 5.63 9.59
CA VAL A 263 -21.49 5.36 10.51
C VAL A 263 -21.54 6.30 11.72
N VAL A 264 -21.72 7.61 11.50
CA VAL A 264 -21.77 8.61 12.59
C VAL A 264 -22.98 8.35 13.50
N HIS A 265 -24.17 8.13 12.94
CA HIS A 265 -25.38 7.87 13.73
C HIS A 265 -25.28 6.59 14.56
N LEU A 266 -24.63 5.55 14.02
CA LEU A 266 -24.52 4.26 14.70
C LEU A 266 -23.40 4.22 15.74
N GLN A 267 -22.24 4.79 15.41
CA GLN A 267 -20.99 4.49 16.11
C GLN A 267 -20.40 5.67 16.88
N VAL A 268 -20.82 6.91 16.60
CA VAL A 268 -20.30 8.09 17.28
C VAL A 268 -21.29 8.56 18.33
N SER A 269 -20.93 8.50 19.61
CA SER A 269 -21.79 9.01 20.65
C SER A 269 -21.84 10.54 20.60
N CYS A 270 -23.05 11.12 20.68
CA CYS A 270 -23.31 12.57 20.68
C CYS A 270 -22.62 13.35 21.81
N GLN A 271 -21.98 12.70 22.76
CA GLN A 271 -21.38 13.35 23.92
C GLN A 271 -19.92 13.79 23.75
N ARG A 272 -19.22 13.34 22.72
CA ARG A 272 -17.91 13.86 22.34
C ARG A 272 -18.00 14.44 20.94
N GLN A 273 -18.49 15.68 20.89
CA GLN A 273 -18.28 16.51 19.72
C GLN A 273 -16.80 16.55 19.38
N VAL A 274 -16.48 16.19 18.17
CA VAL A 274 -15.73 17.03 17.26
C VAL A 274 -15.36 16.18 16.04
N LEU A 275 -16.32 15.98 15.18
CA LEU A 275 -16.02 16.03 13.77
C LEU A 275 -16.60 17.35 13.27
N LYS A 276 -15.89 18.43 13.47
CA LYS A 276 -16.10 19.66 12.69
C LYS A 276 -15.39 19.42 11.36
N PHE A 277 -16.15 19.02 10.36
CA PHE A 277 -15.73 19.06 8.96
C PHE A 277 -15.78 20.51 8.46
#